data_0b8369f8db0e3900e57a90aa151d945d
#
_entry.id   0b8369f8db0e3900e57a90aa151d945d
#
_cell.length_a   1.000
_cell.length_b   1.000
_cell.length_c   1.000
_cell.angle_alpha   90.00
_cell.angle_beta   90.00
_cell.angle_gamma   90.00
#
_symmetry.space_group_name_H-M   'P 1'
#
loop_
_entity.id
_entity.type
_entity.pdbx_description
1 polymer ?
#
loop_
_entity_poly.entity_id
_entity_poly.type
_entity_poly.pdbx_seq_one_letter_code
_entity_poly.pdbx_strand_id
1 'polypeptide(L)'
;PPRDTAPTNFKILVPVMANDLSNAAAAGAAGDVVELRLDALSILDAPNVQNVLCAARAAIGQGVPLLATIRTKKEGGLADLTDAAYGELGTAICHSGLADLLDVEANTAPAAITLPRLRPPKRWSTP
;
A
#
# COMPACT_ATOMS: atom_id res chain seq x y z
N PRO A 1 -29.62 6.28 13.66
CA PRO A 1 -29.28 7.63 13.26
C PRO A 1 -28.30 7.65 12.15
N PRO A 2 -28.47 8.56 11.27
CA PRO A 2 -27.56 8.66 10.17
C PRO A 2 -26.17 9.06 10.65
N ARG A 3 -25.20 8.29 10.27
CA ARG A 3 -23.81 8.57 10.58
C ARG A 3 -23.29 9.80 9.87
N ASP A 4 -24.02 10.23 8.88
CA ASP A 4 -23.65 11.34 8.01
C ASP A 4 -23.98 12.71 8.60
N THR A 5 -24.53 12.76 9.80
CA THR A 5 -24.69 14.03 10.50
C THR A 5 -23.37 14.68 10.85
N ALA A 6 -22.30 13.88 10.98
CA ALA A 6 -20.97 14.41 11.20
C ALA A 6 -20.23 14.49 9.86
N PRO A 7 -19.48 15.56 9.61
CA PRO A 7 -18.65 15.62 8.42
C PRO A 7 -17.61 14.50 8.44
N THR A 8 -17.59 13.69 7.39
CA THR A 8 -16.67 12.56 7.28
C THR A 8 -15.51 12.94 6.39
N ASN A 9 -14.61 13.77 6.93
CA ASN A 9 -13.43 14.19 6.20
C ASN A 9 -12.25 13.24 6.38
N PHE A 10 -12.39 12.23 7.25
CA PHE A 10 -11.34 11.26 7.50
C PHE A 10 -11.67 9.92 6.87
N LYS A 11 -10.64 9.15 6.61
CA LYS A 11 -10.73 7.81 6.06
C LYS A 11 -10.20 6.82 7.08
N ILE A 12 -10.79 5.64 7.10
CA ILE A 12 -10.32 4.54 7.94
C ILE A 12 -9.34 3.71 7.12
N LEU A 13 -8.11 3.67 7.59
CA LEU A 13 -7.04 2.89 6.99
C LEU A 13 -6.84 1.63 7.83
N VAL A 14 -6.92 0.46 7.21
CA VAL A 14 -6.75 -0.82 7.90
C VAL A 14 -5.48 -1.48 7.39
N PRO A 15 -4.49 -1.72 8.28
CA PRO A 15 -3.26 -2.39 7.86
C PRO A 15 -3.45 -3.90 7.74
N VAL A 16 -2.80 -4.47 6.74
CA VAL A 16 -2.70 -5.91 6.53
C VAL A 16 -1.22 -6.22 6.34
N MET A 17 -0.72 -7.19 7.10
CA MET A 17 0.68 -7.60 6.98
C MET A 17 0.81 -8.55 5.79
N ALA A 18 1.79 -8.30 4.94
CA ALA A 18 1.93 -9.03 3.68
C ALA A 18 2.23 -10.53 3.87
N ASN A 19 2.75 -10.91 5.04
CA ASN A 19 3.00 -12.32 5.35
C ASN A 19 1.78 -13.08 5.85
N ASP A 20 0.65 -12.39 6.02
CA ASP A 20 -0.60 -13.04 6.45
C ASP A 20 -1.79 -12.27 5.87
N LEU A 21 -2.32 -12.75 4.77
CA LEU A 21 -3.45 -12.13 4.09
C LEU A 21 -4.81 -12.68 4.55
N SER A 22 -4.85 -13.47 5.61
CA SER A 22 -6.09 -14.12 6.04
C SER A 22 -7.20 -13.14 6.40
N ASN A 23 -6.83 -11.93 6.84
CA ASN A 23 -7.80 -10.88 7.20
C ASN A 23 -8.00 -9.82 6.10
N ALA A 24 -7.44 -10.02 4.92
CA ALA A 24 -7.47 -8.99 3.88
C ALA A 24 -8.89 -8.68 3.40
N ALA A 25 -9.72 -9.70 3.22
CA ALA A 25 -11.10 -9.49 2.80
C ALA A 25 -11.89 -8.70 3.83
N ALA A 26 -11.73 -9.03 5.11
CA ALA A 26 -12.39 -8.30 6.20
C ALA A 26 -11.89 -6.85 6.29
N ALA A 27 -10.60 -6.64 6.07
CA ALA A 27 -10.02 -5.29 6.04
C ALA A 27 -10.62 -4.47 4.90
N GLY A 28 -10.78 -5.06 3.72
CA GLY A 28 -11.40 -4.40 2.58
C GLY A 28 -12.86 -4.04 2.83
N ALA A 29 -13.59 -4.86 3.58
CA ALA A 29 -14.98 -4.58 3.94
C ALA A 29 -15.10 -3.48 5.00
N ALA A 30 -14.15 -3.41 5.93
CA ALA A 30 -14.23 -2.52 7.09
C ALA A 30 -13.62 -1.15 6.82
N GLY A 31 -12.59 -1.05 5.99
CA GLY A 31 -11.81 0.16 5.80
C GLY A 31 -12.17 0.93 4.55
N ASP A 32 -11.72 2.17 4.52
CA ASP A 32 -11.77 3.01 3.32
C ASP A 32 -10.53 2.79 2.46
N VAL A 33 -9.42 2.42 3.08
CA VAL A 33 -8.15 2.11 2.45
C VAL A 33 -7.56 0.90 3.15
N VAL A 34 -7.02 -0.03 2.39
CA VAL A 34 -6.23 -1.13 2.96
C VAL A 34 -4.75 -0.81 2.74
N GLU A 35 -4.00 -0.78 3.84
CA GLU A 35 -2.55 -0.64 3.78
C GLU A 35 -1.92 -2.01 3.79
N LEU A 36 -1.18 -2.34 2.76
CA LEU A 36 -0.42 -3.59 2.69
C LEU A 36 1.01 -3.33 3.15
N ARG A 37 1.38 -3.89 4.31
CA ARG A 37 2.70 -3.76 4.91
C ARG A 37 3.64 -4.79 4.31
N LEU A 38 4.35 -4.37 3.27
CA LEU A 38 5.24 -5.23 2.52
C LEU A 38 6.52 -5.59 3.27
N ASP A 39 6.90 -4.76 4.24
CA ASP A 39 8.07 -5.03 5.09
C ASP A 39 7.91 -6.28 5.96
N ALA A 40 6.71 -6.84 6.06
CA ALA A 40 6.48 -8.11 6.74
C ALA A 40 6.92 -9.33 5.92
N LEU A 41 7.20 -9.17 4.63
CA LEU A 41 7.70 -10.28 3.81
C LEU A 41 9.10 -10.69 4.27
N SER A 42 9.32 -12.01 4.39
CA SER A 42 10.64 -12.52 4.76
C SER A 42 11.66 -12.32 3.65
N ILE A 43 11.22 -12.36 2.39
CA ILE A 43 12.06 -12.05 1.23
C ILE A 43 11.42 -10.87 0.52
N LEU A 44 12.05 -9.72 0.62
CA LEU A 44 11.54 -8.47 0.11
C LEU A 44 12.24 -8.13 -1.21
N ASP A 45 11.74 -8.69 -2.28
CA ASP A 45 12.21 -8.43 -3.63
C ASP A 45 11.03 -8.16 -4.58
N ALA A 46 11.32 -7.71 -5.78
CA ALA A 46 10.28 -7.29 -6.71
C ALA A 46 9.30 -8.43 -7.07
N PRO A 47 9.75 -9.66 -7.36
CA PRO A 47 8.80 -10.75 -7.66
C PRO A 47 7.87 -11.08 -6.50
N ASN A 48 8.39 -11.14 -5.27
CA ASN A 48 7.56 -11.44 -4.09
C ASN A 48 6.59 -10.30 -3.80
N VAL A 49 7.03 -9.06 -3.94
CA VAL A 49 6.17 -7.89 -3.78
C VAL A 49 5.03 -7.94 -4.79
N GLN A 50 5.33 -8.23 -6.05
CA GLN A 50 4.30 -8.32 -7.07
C GLN A 50 3.30 -9.44 -6.80
N ASN A 51 3.79 -10.60 -6.39
CA ASN A 51 2.93 -11.74 -6.08
C ASN A 51 1.97 -11.41 -4.93
N VAL A 52 2.45 -10.80 -3.86
CA VAL A 52 1.59 -10.47 -2.73
C VAL A 52 0.63 -9.33 -3.05
N LEU A 53 1.04 -8.37 -3.88
CA LEU A 53 0.13 -7.32 -4.34
C LEU A 53 -1.03 -7.91 -5.14
N CYS A 54 -0.75 -8.87 -6.04
CA CYS A 54 -1.80 -9.57 -6.78
C CYS A 54 -2.75 -10.30 -5.84
N ALA A 55 -2.21 -11.04 -4.88
CA ALA A 55 -3.01 -11.81 -3.93
C ALA A 55 -3.86 -10.88 -3.04
N ALA A 56 -3.29 -9.79 -2.57
CA ALA A 56 -4.00 -8.81 -1.76
C ALA A 56 -5.14 -8.16 -2.56
N ARG A 57 -4.86 -7.75 -3.79
CA ARG A 57 -5.89 -7.17 -4.65
C ARG A 57 -7.06 -8.13 -4.86
N ALA A 58 -6.78 -9.39 -5.11
CA ALA A 58 -7.82 -10.39 -5.27
C ALA A 58 -8.66 -10.56 -3.99
N ALA A 59 -8.02 -10.52 -2.83
CA ALA A 59 -8.71 -10.71 -1.55
C ALA A 59 -9.57 -9.50 -1.17
N ILE A 60 -9.09 -8.27 -1.37
CA ILE A 60 -9.81 -7.06 -0.98
C ILE A 60 -10.81 -6.59 -2.04
N GLY A 61 -10.68 -7.06 -3.28
CA GLY A 61 -11.54 -6.64 -4.39
C GLY A 61 -11.05 -5.37 -5.07
N GLN A 62 -11.73 -4.97 -6.14
CA GLN A 62 -11.32 -3.87 -7.01
C GLN A 62 -11.77 -2.50 -6.51
N GLY A 63 -12.75 -2.44 -5.65
CA GLY A 63 -13.37 -1.19 -5.23
C GLY A 63 -12.67 -0.48 -4.07
N VAL A 64 -11.70 -1.12 -3.43
CA VAL A 64 -11.03 -0.57 -2.25
C VAL A 64 -9.62 -0.14 -2.62
N PRO A 65 -9.23 1.12 -2.35
CA PRO A 65 -7.88 1.56 -2.58
C PRO A 65 -6.86 0.77 -1.78
N LEU A 66 -5.78 0.39 -2.43
CA LEU A 66 -4.67 -0.36 -1.85
C LEU A 66 -3.46 0.55 -1.74
N LEU A 67 -3.02 0.79 -0.51
CA LEU A 67 -1.81 1.53 -0.20
C LEU A 67 -0.68 0.53 0.02
N ALA A 68 0.38 0.63 -0.75
CA ALA A 68 1.57 -0.19 -0.55
C ALA A 68 2.54 0.56 0.36
N THR A 69 3.00 -0.11 1.41
CA THR A 69 3.92 0.47 2.39
C THR A 69 5.09 -0.47 2.63
N ILE A 70 6.30 0.05 2.46
CA ILE A 70 7.52 -0.63 2.88
C ILE A 70 8.08 0.18 4.06
N ARG A 71 7.75 -0.23 5.28
CA ARG A 71 8.22 0.49 6.46
C ARG A 71 9.61 0.00 6.83
N THR A 72 10.59 0.90 6.75
CA THR A 72 11.98 0.58 7.05
C THR A 72 12.23 0.55 8.56
N LYS A 73 13.31 -0.11 8.94
CA LYS A 73 13.73 -0.16 10.35
C LYS A 73 13.99 1.22 10.92
N LYS A 74 14.48 2.15 10.13
CA LYS A 74 14.70 3.55 10.55
C LYS A 74 13.42 4.20 11.05
N GLU A 75 12.29 3.81 10.48
CA GLU A 75 10.98 4.37 10.78
C GLU A 75 10.11 3.40 11.59
N GLY A 76 10.72 2.43 12.25
CA GLY A 76 10.02 1.51 13.15
C GLY A 76 9.44 0.28 12.49
N GLY A 77 9.74 0.03 11.22
CA GLY A 77 9.28 -1.15 10.52
C GLY A 77 10.27 -2.29 10.53
N LEU A 78 10.07 -3.23 9.60
CA LEU A 78 10.84 -4.47 9.52
C LEU A 78 11.83 -4.50 8.35
N ALA A 79 11.69 -3.62 7.37
CA ALA A 79 12.52 -3.66 6.17
C ALA A 79 13.92 -3.14 6.45
N ASP A 80 14.91 -3.97 6.10
CA ASP A 80 16.33 -3.62 6.18
C ASP A 80 16.85 -3.50 4.74
N LEU A 81 16.75 -2.32 4.17
CA LEU A 81 17.05 -2.06 2.77
C LEU A 81 17.99 -0.86 2.64
N THR A 82 18.85 -0.92 1.62
CA THR A 82 19.55 0.27 1.19
C THR A 82 18.57 1.25 0.54
N ASP A 83 18.94 2.52 0.45
CA ASP A 83 18.11 3.52 -0.25
C ASP A 83 17.89 3.12 -1.71
N ALA A 84 18.90 2.55 -2.36
CA ALA A 84 18.77 2.08 -3.74
C ALA A 84 17.76 0.95 -3.86
N ALA A 85 17.82 -0.05 -2.98
CA ALA A 85 16.87 -1.16 -2.99
C ALA A 85 15.46 -0.69 -2.68
N TYR A 86 15.30 0.21 -1.73
CA TYR A 86 14.00 0.82 -1.42
C TYR A 86 13.42 1.53 -2.64
N GLY A 87 14.25 2.32 -3.33
CA GLY A 87 13.83 3.04 -4.54
C GLY A 87 13.43 2.10 -5.67
N GLU A 88 14.18 1.02 -5.86
CA GLU A 88 13.87 0.02 -6.89
C GLU A 88 12.53 -0.66 -6.62
N LEU A 89 12.27 -1.03 -5.37
CA LEU A 89 10.99 -1.65 -5.00
C LEU A 89 9.83 -0.68 -5.16
N GLY A 90 10.00 0.56 -4.74
CA GLY A 90 8.98 1.59 -4.91
C GLY A 90 8.64 1.81 -6.38
N THR A 91 9.66 1.86 -7.23
CA THR A 91 9.49 2.00 -8.68
C THR A 91 8.74 0.78 -9.24
N ALA A 92 9.12 -0.42 -8.84
CA ALA A 92 8.45 -1.65 -9.30
C ALA A 92 6.97 -1.66 -8.88
N ILE A 93 6.64 -1.23 -7.67
CA ILE A 93 5.26 -1.13 -7.21
C ILE A 93 4.47 -0.16 -8.09
N CYS A 94 5.04 1.00 -8.37
CA CYS A 94 4.39 2.00 -9.21
C CYS A 94 4.12 1.48 -10.62
N HIS A 95 5.08 0.76 -11.20
CA HIS A 95 4.93 0.21 -12.55
C HIS A 95 4.00 -1.00 -12.61
N SER A 96 3.77 -1.68 -11.50
CA SER A 96 2.91 -2.86 -11.48
C SER A 96 1.45 -2.54 -11.77
N GLY A 97 1.00 -1.33 -11.45
CA GLY A 97 -0.41 -0.95 -11.57
C GLY A 97 -1.33 -1.62 -10.55
N LEU A 98 -0.79 -2.35 -9.58
CA LEU A 98 -1.57 -3.12 -8.61
C LEU A 98 -1.91 -2.33 -7.35
N ALA A 99 -1.10 -1.34 -6.99
CA ALA A 99 -1.36 -0.45 -5.87
C ALA A 99 -1.93 0.88 -6.37
N ASP A 100 -2.82 1.45 -5.60
CA ASP A 100 -3.39 2.77 -5.90
C ASP A 100 -2.57 3.89 -5.30
N LEU A 101 -1.88 3.61 -4.20
CA LEU A 101 -1.10 4.57 -3.45
C LEU A 101 0.22 3.91 -3.02
N LEU A 102 1.25 4.72 -2.91
CA LEU A 102 2.54 4.29 -2.37
C LEU A 102 2.95 5.22 -1.24
N ASP A 103 3.27 4.65 -0.09
CA ASP A 103 3.87 5.39 1.03
C ASP A 103 5.35 5.56 0.75
N VAL A 104 5.81 6.81 0.72
CA VAL A 104 7.23 7.14 0.52
C VAL A 104 7.75 7.80 1.78
N GLU A 105 8.76 7.20 2.39
CA GLU A 105 9.37 7.74 3.60
C GLU A 105 10.22 8.96 3.26
N ALA A 106 9.99 10.06 3.96
CA ALA A 106 10.64 11.33 3.67
C ALA A 106 12.16 11.30 3.91
N ASN A 107 12.62 10.44 4.82
CA ASN A 107 14.03 10.32 5.18
C ASN A 107 14.82 9.37 4.27
N THR A 108 14.13 8.66 3.39
CA THR A 108 14.74 7.79 2.41
C THR A 108 14.78 8.57 1.11
N ALA A 109 15.83 8.50 0.34
CA ALA A 109 16.01 9.33 -0.85
C ALA A 109 14.81 9.23 -1.80
N PRO A 110 13.81 10.12 -1.73
CA PRO A 110 12.62 10.03 -2.59
C PRO A 110 12.97 10.17 -4.07
N ALA A 111 14.06 10.83 -4.37
CA ALA A 111 14.54 10.98 -5.73
C ALA A 111 14.95 9.64 -6.38
N ALA A 112 15.19 8.60 -5.58
CA ALA A 112 15.50 7.28 -6.10
C ALA A 112 14.28 6.56 -6.65
N ILE A 113 13.08 7.05 -6.38
CA ILE A 113 11.84 6.44 -6.86
C ILE A 113 11.39 7.18 -8.10
N THR A 114 11.39 6.49 -9.22
CA THR A 114 10.83 7.02 -10.45
C THR A 114 9.33 6.76 -10.44
N LEU A 115 8.56 7.82 -10.25
CA LEU A 115 7.12 7.73 -10.15
C LEU A 115 6.49 7.92 -11.52
N PRO A 116 5.94 6.86 -12.15
CA PRO A 116 4.93 7.10 -13.15
C PRO A 116 3.73 7.70 -12.44
N ARG A 117 2.99 8.51 -13.15
CA ARG A 117 1.81 9.12 -12.58
C ARG A 117 0.82 8.02 -12.21
N LEU A 118 0.58 7.81 -10.92
CA LEU A 118 -0.40 6.86 -10.46
C LEU A 118 -1.80 7.37 -10.82
N ARG A 119 -2.63 6.44 -11.31
CA ARG A 119 -4.02 6.78 -11.59
C ARG A 119 -4.75 6.85 -10.24
N PRO A 120 -5.47 7.95 -9.95
CA PRO A 120 -6.22 8.00 -8.70
C PRO A 120 -7.31 6.93 -8.67
N PRO A 121 -7.63 6.38 -7.49
CA PRO A 121 -8.73 5.44 -7.34
C PRO A 121 -10.05 6.08 -7.78
N LYS A 122 -10.91 5.29 -8.44
CA LYS A 122 -12.18 5.80 -8.95
C LYS A 122 -13.04 6.46 -7.87
N ARG A 123 -13.09 5.87 -6.68
CA ARG A 123 -13.94 6.39 -5.61
C ARG A 123 -13.46 7.74 -5.05
N TRP A 124 -12.24 8.16 -5.42
CA TRP A 124 -11.65 9.43 -5.00
C TRP A 124 -11.53 10.41 -6.17
N SER A 125 -11.91 10.00 -7.35
CA SER A 125 -11.89 10.88 -8.51
C SER A 125 -12.92 11.96 -8.32
N THR A 126 -12.52 13.21 -8.52
CA THR A 126 -13.48 14.32 -8.57
C THR A 126 -14.25 14.25 -9.86
N PRO A 127 -15.53 14.56 -9.81
CA PRO A 127 -16.33 14.65 -11.03
C PRO A 127 -15.83 15.74 -11.96
#